data_b3d3df68d547c61a2351bfa58dd903bf
#
_entry.id   b3d3df68d547c61a2351bfa58dd903bf
#
_cell.length_a   1.000
_cell.length_b   1.000
_cell.length_c   1.000
_cell.angle_alpha   90.00
_cell.angle_beta   90.00
_cell.angle_gamma   90.00
#
_symmetry.space_group_name_H-M   'P 1'
#
loop_
_entity.id
_entity.type
_entity.pdbx_description
1 polymer ?
#
loop_
_entity_poly.entity_id
_entity_poly.type
_entity_poly.pdbx_seq_one_letter_code
_entity_poly.pdbx_strand_id
1 'polypeptide(L)'
;MKNHLLVVMLKKRLFYGGKNAVKEQKNQEIMQRNQIKQEAVEALKSGDSKKANSLRYLVSLIEKRELQLPLGEFDESEETKVLQKELKNKEEAKEMFIKGGRADLVAEQEAEIEWLKKYLPKDMSEVEIKEIVKKIVSQKGNNFGIIMGEVMREIAGRAGGEIVSKIVKEELGQ
;
A
#
# COMPACT_ATOMS: atom_id res chain seq x y z
N MET A 1 -46.98 -5.73 -24.58
CA MET A 1 -46.53 -5.37 -23.22
C MET A 1 -45.26 -6.12 -22.72
N LYS A 2 -44.69 -7.05 -23.48
CA LYS A 2 -43.49 -7.81 -23.04
C LYS A 2 -42.11 -7.15 -23.30
N ASN A 3 -42.06 -6.18 -24.23
CA ASN A 3 -40.78 -5.55 -24.63
C ASN A 3 -40.30 -4.44 -23.67
N HIS A 4 -41.17 -3.85 -22.85
CA HIS A 4 -40.78 -2.75 -21.98
C HIS A 4 -39.93 -3.23 -20.77
N LEU A 5 -40.25 -4.41 -20.24
CA LEU A 5 -39.52 -5.00 -19.10
C LEU A 5 -38.09 -5.42 -19.49
N LEU A 6 -37.96 -5.98 -20.71
CA LEU A 6 -36.65 -6.37 -21.24
C LEU A 6 -35.71 -5.20 -21.47
N VAL A 7 -36.25 -4.09 -21.99
CA VAL A 7 -35.50 -2.84 -22.23
C VAL A 7 -35.07 -2.19 -20.89
N VAL A 8 -35.92 -2.26 -19.86
CA VAL A 8 -35.60 -1.74 -18.53
C VAL A 8 -34.54 -2.63 -17.84
N MET A 9 -34.62 -3.94 -17.98
CA MET A 9 -33.60 -4.87 -17.46
C MET A 9 -32.26 -4.71 -18.18
N LEU A 10 -32.25 -4.57 -19.50
CA LEU A 10 -31.04 -4.31 -20.28
C LEU A 10 -30.42 -2.95 -19.95
N LYS A 11 -31.23 -1.91 -19.79
CA LYS A 11 -30.73 -0.58 -19.35
C LYS A 11 -30.18 -0.61 -17.93
N LYS A 12 -30.81 -1.34 -16.99
CA LYS A 12 -30.26 -1.54 -15.64
C LYS A 12 -28.93 -2.30 -15.67
N ARG A 13 -28.84 -3.37 -16.47
CA ARG A 13 -27.60 -4.16 -16.59
C ARG A 13 -26.46 -3.36 -17.24
N LEU A 14 -26.74 -2.52 -18.23
CA LEU A 14 -25.78 -1.61 -18.86
C LEU A 14 -25.37 -0.46 -17.90
N PHE A 15 -26.30 0.06 -17.10
CA PHE A 15 -26.04 1.21 -16.24
C PHE A 15 -25.34 0.83 -14.92
N TYR A 16 -25.65 -0.34 -14.34
CA TYR A 16 -25.00 -0.84 -13.12
C TYR A 16 -23.76 -1.71 -13.40
N GLY A 17 -23.78 -2.49 -14.48
CA GLY A 17 -22.64 -3.32 -14.88
C GLY A 17 -21.47 -2.49 -15.41
N GLY A 18 -21.73 -1.44 -16.17
CA GLY A 18 -20.68 -0.59 -16.75
C GLY A 18 -19.91 0.24 -15.72
N LYS A 19 -20.58 0.76 -14.71
CA LYS A 19 -19.90 1.55 -13.65
C LYS A 19 -19.04 0.68 -12.72
N ASN A 20 -19.50 -0.53 -12.41
CA ASN A 20 -18.72 -1.48 -11.60
C ASN A 20 -17.57 -2.07 -12.41
N ALA A 21 -17.79 -2.48 -13.66
CA ALA A 21 -16.72 -2.99 -14.52
C ALA A 21 -15.64 -1.94 -14.80
N VAL A 22 -16.00 -0.67 -15.04
CA VAL A 22 -15.03 0.42 -15.21
C VAL A 22 -14.31 0.74 -13.91
N LYS A 23 -14.98 0.65 -12.75
CA LYS A 23 -14.36 0.83 -11.44
C LYS A 23 -13.45 -0.35 -11.08
N GLU A 24 -13.86 -1.57 -11.41
CA GLU A 24 -13.05 -2.77 -11.25
C GLU A 24 -11.84 -2.79 -12.18
N GLN A 25 -11.99 -2.41 -13.45
CA GLN A 25 -10.87 -2.28 -14.39
C GLN A 25 -9.90 -1.17 -13.97
N LYS A 26 -10.41 -0.02 -13.53
CA LYS A 26 -9.57 1.09 -13.06
C LYS A 26 -8.83 0.74 -11.76
N ASN A 27 -9.46 0.01 -10.85
CA ASN A 27 -8.80 -0.53 -9.66
C ASN A 27 -7.78 -1.63 -10.01
N GLN A 28 -8.00 -2.42 -11.07
CA GLN A 28 -7.04 -3.43 -11.53
C GLN A 28 -5.80 -2.82 -12.22
N GLU A 29 -5.95 -1.68 -12.89
CA GLU A 29 -4.81 -0.98 -13.53
C GLU A 29 -3.91 -0.26 -12.51
N ILE A 30 -4.43 0.14 -11.38
CA ILE A 30 -3.73 0.97 -10.38
C ILE A 30 -3.08 0.10 -9.28
N MET A 31 -3.53 -1.10 -9.05
CA MET A 31 -3.01 -1.95 -7.97
C MET A 31 -1.59 -2.42 -8.24
N GLN A 32 -0.69 -2.11 -7.33
CA GLN A 32 0.73 -2.52 -7.32
C GLN A 32 0.88 -4.04 -7.45
N ARG A 33 -0.06 -4.82 -6.91
CA ARG A 33 -0.13 -6.27 -7.06
C ARG A 33 -0.02 -6.76 -8.51
N ASN A 34 -0.69 -6.08 -9.45
CA ASN A 34 -0.65 -6.49 -10.85
C ASN A 34 0.72 -6.24 -11.47
N GLN A 35 1.35 -5.12 -11.12
CA GLN A 35 2.72 -4.81 -11.51
C GLN A 35 3.69 -5.85 -10.94
N ILE A 36 3.57 -6.17 -9.63
CA ILE A 36 4.41 -7.19 -8.97
C ILE A 36 4.24 -8.55 -9.66
N LYS A 37 2.99 -8.95 -10.00
CA LYS A 37 2.72 -10.21 -10.72
C LYS A 37 3.40 -10.24 -12.09
N GLN A 38 3.34 -9.17 -12.85
CA GLN A 38 3.99 -9.08 -14.16
C GLN A 38 5.51 -9.18 -14.05
N GLU A 39 6.11 -8.41 -13.14
CA GLU A 39 7.56 -8.47 -12.91
C GLU A 39 8.02 -9.84 -12.39
N ALA A 40 7.22 -10.54 -11.58
CA ALA A 40 7.53 -11.90 -11.15
C ALA A 40 7.59 -12.88 -12.34
N VAL A 41 6.69 -12.74 -13.31
CA VAL A 41 6.70 -13.55 -14.53
C VAL A 41 7.91 -13.21 -15.41
N GLU A 42 8.26 -11.94 -15.55
CA GLU A 42 9.42 -11.49 -16.29
C GLU A 42 10.72 -11.98 -15.66
N ALA A 43 10.87 -11.88 -14.34
CA ALA A 43 12.01 -12.40 -13.60
C ALA A 43 12.16 -13.93 -13.81
N LEU A 44 11.05 -14.67 -13.80
CA LEU A 44 11.09 -16.10 -14.07
C LEU A 44 11.53 -16.42 -15.49
N LYS A 45 11.06 -15.67 -16.50
CA LYS A 45 11.45 -15.83 -17.90
C LYS A 45 12.93 -15.50 -18.14
N SER A 46 13.49 -14.53 -17.40
CA SER A 46 14.92 -14.17 -17.47
C SER A 46 15.84 -15.09 -16.66
N GLY A 47 15.27 -16.10 -15.96
CA GLY A 47 16.04 -17.03 -15.14
C GLY A 47 16.34 -16.53 -13.72
N ASP A 48 15.86 -15.34 -13.33
CA ASP A 48 16.01 -14.79 -11.96
C ASP A 48 14.97 -15.39 -11.03
N SER A 49 15.19 -16.64 -10.65
CA SER A 49 14.29 -17.36 -9.76
C SER A 49 14.21 -16.75 -8.35
N LYS A 50 15.29 -16.12 -7.85
CA LYS A 50 15.30 -15.48 -6.53
C LYS A 50 14.32 -14.30 -6.52
N LYS A 51 14.46 -13.38 -7.48
CA LYS A 51 13.56 -12.24 -7.63
C LYS A 51 12.11 -12.69 -7.85
N ALA A 52 11.89 -13.66 -8.75
CA ALA A 52 10.56 -14.19 -9.02
C ALA A 52 9.87 -14.75 -7.77
N ASN A 53 10.59 -15.50 -6.94
CA ASN A 53 10.05 -16.07 -5.70
C ASN A 53 9.74 -14.97 -4.66
N SER A 54 10.62 -13.99 -4.50
CA SER A 54 10.41 -12.87 -3.59
C SER A 54 9.17 -12.05 -4.01
N LEU A 55 9.02 -11.73 -5.29
CA LEU A 55 7.86 -11.01 -5.80
C LEU A 55 6.55 -11.80 -5.63
N ARG A 56 6.58 -13.11 -5.89
CA ARG A 56 5.42 -13.99 -5.64
C ARG A 56 5.02 -14.03 -4.16
N TYR A 57 5.99 -14.03 -3.28
CA TYR A 57 5.74 -13.94 -1.85
C TYR A 57 5.02 -12.63 -1.49
N LEU A 58 5.46 -11.48 -2.01
CA LEU A 58 4.76 -10.20 -1.80
C LEU A 58 3.31 -10.27 -2.27
N VAL A 59 3.05 -10.84 -3.46
CA VAL A 59 1.69 -11.04 -3.96
C VAL A 59 0.87 -11.88 -2.97
N SER A 60 1.44 -12.94 -2.42
CA SER A 60 0.73 -13.80 -1.45
C SER A 60 0.35 -13.06 -0.16
N LEU A 61 1.18 -12.14 0.30
CA LEU A 61 0.87 -11.30 1.47
C LEU A 61 -0.30 -10.34 1.19
N ILE A 62 -0.31 -9.73 0.01
CA ILE A 62 -1.39 -8.84 -0.44
C ILE A 62 -2.71 -9.62 -0.54
N GLU A 63 -2.71 -10.76 -1.22
CA GLU A 63 -3.89 -11.62 -1.37
C GLU A 63 -4.41 -12.13 -0.01
N LYS A 64 -3.50 -12.50 0.90
CA LYS A 64 -3.86 -12.88 2.27
C LYS A 64 -4.57 -11.74 3.00
N ARG A 65 -4.10 -10.50 2.85
CA ARG A 65 -4.73 -9.34 3.47
C ARG A 65 -6.10 -9.06 2.88
N GLU A 66 -6.25 -9.13 1.57
CA GLU A 66 -7.53 -8.97 0.88
C GLU A 66 -8.59 -9.95 1.41
N LEU A 67 -8.22 -11.22 1.62
CA LEU A 67 -9.12 -12.24 2.18
C LEU A 67 -9.51 -12.00 3.65
N GLN A 68 -8.76 -11.18 4.38
CA GLN A 68 -9.04 -10.84 5.79
C GLN A 68 -10.00 -9.67 5.94
N LEU A 69 -10.23 -8.91 4.89
CA LEU A 69 -11.08 -7.74 4.90
C LEU A 69 -12.47 -8.07 4.32
N PRO A 70 -13.50 -7.35 4.76
CA PRO A 70 -14.81 -7.41 4.13
C PRO A 70 -14.73 -7.07 2.63
N LEU A 71 -15.65 -7.62 1.85
CA LEU A 71 -15.67 -7.43 0.41
C LEU A 71 -15.79 -5.95 0.03
N GLY A 72 -14.81 -5.46 -0.74
CA GLY A 72 -14.76 -4.07 -1.21
C GLY A 72 -14.04 -3.10 -0.28
N GLU A 73 -13.50 -3.54 0.85
CA GLU A 73 -12.71 -2.72 1.77
C GLU A 73 -11.19 -2.79 1.47
N PHE A 74 -10.77 -3.69 0.60
CA PHE A 74 -9.37 -3.75 0.16
C PHE A 74 -9.14 -2.71 -0.94
N ASP A 75 -8.22 -1.78 -0.70
CA ASP A 75 -7.84 -0.71 -1.60
C ASP A 75 -6.32 -0.55 -1.71
N GLU A 76 -5.86 0.41 -2.49
CA GLU A 76 -4.44 0.72 -2.69
C GLU A 76 -3.72 1.11 -1.36
N SER A 77 -4.44 1.73 -0.43
CA SER A 77 -3.90 2.08 0.89
C SER A 77 -3.61 0.82 1.72
N GLU A 78 -4.52 -0.16 1.69
CA GLU A 78 -4.31 -1.44 2.38
C GLU A 78 -3.17 -2.24 1.73
N GLU A 79 -3.06 -2.22 0.40
CA GLU A 79 -1.94 -2.83 -0.32
C GLU A 79 -0.61 -2.19 0.09
N THR A 80 -0.54 -0.86 0.11
CA THR A 80 0.64 -0.11 0.55
C THR A 80 1.01 -0.45 1.99
N LYS A 81 0.06 -0.55 2.91
CA LYS A 81 0.31 -0.96 4.31
C LYS A 81 0.92 -2.36 4.42
N VAL A 82 0.46 -3.30 3.60
CA VAL A 82 1.04 -4.66 3.56
C VAL A 82 2.49 -4.62 3.13
N LEU A 83 2.79 -3.89 2.05
CA LEU A 83 4.15 -3.77 1.53
C LEU A 83 5.09 -3.04 2.51
N GLN A 84 4.61 -2.00 3.19
CA GLN A 84 5.39 -1.29 4.21
C GLN A 84 5.69 -2.16 5.43
N LYS A 85 4.70 -2.93 5.90
CA LYS A 85 4.93 -3.88 6.98
C LYS A 85 6.01 -4.89 6.61
N GLU A 86 5.96 -5.39 5.37
CA GLU A 86 6.97 -6.32 4.90
C GLU A 86 8.34 -5.66 4.74
N LEU A 87 8.42 -4.41 4.29
CA LEU A 87 9.67 -3.65 4.26
C LEU A 87 10.30 -3.58 5.65
N LYS A 88 9.52 -3.23 6.67
CA LYS A 88 9.98 -3.18 8.06
C LYS A 88 10.49 -4.54 8.53
N ASN A 89 9.75 -5.62 8.26
CA ASN A 89 10.18 -6.98 8.62
C ASN A 89 11.55 -7.33 8.00
N LYS A 90 11.78 -6.95 6.74
CA LYS A 90 13.03 -7.21 6.03
C LYS A 90 14.18 -6.35 6.57
N GLU A 91 13.93 -5.11 6.92
CA GLU A 91 14.91 -4.22 7.55
C GLU A 91 15.32 -4.76 8.94
N GLU A 92 14.36 -5.19 9.75
CA GLU A 92 14.63 -5.83 11.05
C GLU A 92 15.42 -7.14 10.89
N ALA A 93 15.05 -7.97 9.91
CA ALA A 93 15.78 -9.20 9.61
C ALA A 93 17.22 -8.92 9.16
N LYS A 94 17.42 -7.90 8.30
CA LYS A 94 18.76 -7.48 7.88
C LYS A 94 19.62 -7.08 9.09
N GLU A 95 19.08 -6.30 10.02
CA GLU A 95 19.81 -5.91 11.23
C GLU A 95 20.20 -7.13 12.10
N MET A 96 19.29 -8.10 12.22
CA MET A 96 19.61 -9.34 12.94
C MET A 96 20.73 -10.14 12.25
N PHE A 97 20.72 -10.21 10.91
CA PHE A 97 21.78 -10.89 10.16
C PHE A 97 23.11 -10.16 10.25
N ILE A 98 23.13 -8.83 10.30
CA ILE A 98 24.34 -8.03 10.56
C ILE A 98 24.92 -8.40 11.93
N LYS A 99 24.08 -8.41 12.98
CA LYS A 99 24.49 -8.79 14.35
C LYS A 99 24.97 -10.24 14.43
N GLY A 100 24.39 -11.12 13.61
CA GLY A 100 24.78 -12.53 13.51
C GLY A 100 26.00 -12.82 12.61
N GLY A 101 26.60 -11.81 11.98
CA GLY A 101 27.74 -11.96 11.07
C GLY A 101 27.44 -12.70 9.77
N ARG A 102 26.16 -12.76 9.35
CA ARG A 102 25.69 -13.48 8.17
C ARG A 102 25.62 -12.56 6.95
N ALA A 103 26.78 -12.17 6.43
CA ALA A 103 26.88 -11.27 5.27
C ALA A 103 26.15 -11.79 4.02
N ASP A 104 26.09 -13.12 3.84
CA ASP A 104 25.31 -13.77 2.78
C ASP A 104 23.81 -13.44 2.83
N LEU A 105 23.20 -13.51 4.03
CA LEU A 105 21.79 -13.20 4.25
C LEU A 105 21.53 -11.70 4.25
N VAL A 106 22.48 -10.87 4.67
CA VAL A 106 22.41 -9.42 4.57
C VAL A 106 22.22 -9.00 3.12
N ALA A 107 23.07 -9.50 2.20
CA ALA A 107 22.98 -9.18 0.77
C ALA A 107 21.66 -9.66 0.16
N GLU A 108 21.10 -10.79 0.58
CA GLU A 108 19.79 -11.25 0.13
C GLU A 108 18.68 -10.30 0.58
N GLN A 109 18.68 -9.89 1.86
CA GLN A 109 17.68 -8.93 2.36
C GLN A 109 17.78 -7.55 1.66
N GLU A 110 18.99 -7.08 1.39
CA GLU A 110 19.20 -5.81 0.68
C GLU A 110 18.61 -5.84 -0.73
N ALA A 111 18.82 -6.92 -1.48
CA ALA A 111 18.22 -7.08 -2.80
C ALA A 111 16.67 -7.10 -2.74
N GLU A 112 16.09 -7.82 -1.77
CA GLU A 112 14.64 -7.90 -1.58
C GLU A 112 14.04 -6.55 -1.16
N ILE A 113 14.71 -5.79 -0.29
CA ILE A 113 14.34 -4.43 0.11
C ILE A 113 14.34 -3.49 -1.10
N GLU A 114 15.36 -3.56 -1.96
CA GLU A 114 15.41 -2.76 -3.19
C GLU A 114 14.23 -3.05 -4.12
N TRP A 115 13.89 -4.31 -4.33
CA TRP A 115 12.74 -4.68 -5.16
C TRP A 115 11.43 -4.17 -4.55
N LEU A 116 11.25 -4.32 -3.24
CA LEU A 116 10.05 -3.90 -2.54
C LEU A 116 9.86 -2.38 -2.57
N LYS A 117 10.93 -1.61 -2.39
CA LYS A 117 10.90 -0.13 -2.42
C LYS A 117 10.40 0.44 -3.75
N LYS A 118 10.51 -0.30 -4.85
CA LYS A 118 9.99 0.13 -6.16
C LYS A 118 8.46 0.24 -6.21
N TYR A 119 7.78 -0.52 -5.36
CA TYR A 119 6.31 -0.57 -5.30
C TYR A 119 5.74 0.32 -4.20
N LEU A 120 6.58 0.91 -3.38
CA LEU A 120 6.15 1.83 -2.36
C LEU A 120 6.14 3.28 -2.88
N PRO A 121 5.15 4.08 -2.49
CA PRO A 121 5.19 5.50 -2.77
C PRO A 121 6.44 6.10 -2.13
N LYS A 122 6.98 7.16 -2.75
CA LYS A 122 8.13 7.87 -2.18
C LYS A 122 7.79 8.36 -0.78
N ASP A 123 8.74 8.19 0.14
CA ASP A 123 8.62 8.72 1.49
C ASP A 123 8.41 10.24 1.44
N MET A 124 7.54 10.72 2.30
CA MET A 124 7.32 12.15 2.48
C MET A 124 8.43 12.76 3.31
N SER A 125 8.88 13.94 2.91
CA SER A 125 9.77 14.74 3.72
C SER A 125 9.07 15.28 4.97
N GLU A 126 9.85 15.59 6.02
CA GLU A 126 9.30 16.19 7.25
C GLU A 126 8.57 17.52 6.96
N VAL A 127 9.01 18.27 5.95
CA VAL A 127 8.37 19.52 5.52
C VAL A 127 6.96 19.26 4.99
N GLU A 128 6.81 18.27 4.09
CA GLU A 128 5.50 17.90 3.55
C GLU A 128 4.55 17.37 4.63
N ILE A 129 5.07 16.56 5.56
CA ILE A 129 4.30 16.08 6.71
C ILE A 129 3.84 17.26 7.58
N LYS A 130 4.73 18.20 7.86
CA LYS A 130 4.45 19.39 8.67
C LYS A 130 3.36 20.27 8.04
N GLU A 131 3.35 20.44 6.73
CA GLU A 131 2.29 21.16 6.01
C GLU A 131 0.93 20.47 6.15
N ILE A 132 0.89 19.14 6.01
CA ILE A 132 -0.33 18.35 6.22
C ILE A 132 -0.84 18.49 7.65
N VAL A 133 0.05 18.36 8.64
CA VAL A 133 -0.30 18.50 10.06
C VAL A 133 -0.90 19.88 10.34
N LYS A 134 -0.26 20.97 9.90
CA LYS A 134 -0.77 22.34 10.07
C LYS A 134 -2.16 22.52 9.46
N LYS A 135 -2.36 22.01 8.25
CA LYS A 135 -3.67 22.05 7.57
C LYS A 135 -4.75 21.33 8.40
N ILE A 136 -4.45 20.14 8.92
CA ILE A 136 -5.40 19.34 9.70
C ILE A 136 -5.66 19.98 11.07
N VAL A 137 -4.63 20.48 11.75
CA VAL A 137 -4.78 21.22 13.04
C VAL A 137 -5.69 22.41 12.88
N SER A 138 -5.53 23.20 11.81
CA SER A 138 -6.37 24.36 11.54
C SER A 138 -7.86 24.02 11.31
N GLN A 139 -8.15 22.82 10.84
CA GLN A 139 -9.51 22.35 10.53
C GLN A 139 -10.19 21.58 11.67
N LYS A 140 -9.42 20.85 12.45
CA LYS A 140 -9.93 19.86 13.42
C LYS A 140 -9.64 20.21 14.88
N GLY A 141 -8.90 21.32 15.14
CA GLY A 141 -8.50 21.73 16.48
C GLY A 141 -7.28 20.96 16.99
N ASN A 142 -7.11 20.91 18.34
CA ASN A 142 -5.84 20.51 18.97
C ASN A 142 -5.90 19.11 19.62
N ASN A 143 -6.82 18.24 19.23
CA ASN A 143 -6.89 16.88 19.79
C ASN A 143 -5.89 15.96 19.09
N PHE A 144 -4.84 15.55 19.82
CA PHE A 144 -3.78 14.70 19.29
C PHE A 144 -4.29 13.44 18.57
N GLY A 145 -5.23 12.70 19.18
CA GLY A 145 -5.75 11.46 18.61
C GLY A 145 -6.49 11.67 17.29
N ILE A 146 -7.28 12.73 17.20
CA ILE A 146 -8.01 13.09 15.97
C ILE A 146 -7.02 13.51 14.89
N ILE A 147 -6.07 14.41 15.23
CA ILE A 147 -5.06 14.91 14.30
C ILE A 147 -4.21 13.74 13.79
N MET A 148 -3.71 12.90 14.68
CA MET A 148 -2.90 11.74 14.32
C MET A 148 -3.62 10.79 13.35
N GLY A 149 -4.89 10.50 13.63
CA GLY A 149 -5.72 9.64 12.76
C GLY A 149 -5.93 10.23 11.37
N GLU A 150 -6.24 11.53 11.27
CA GLU A 150 -6.43 12.21 9.99
C GLU A 150 -5.11 12.35 9.19
N VAL A 151 -4.02 12.72 9.87
CA VAL A 151 -2.70 12.81 9.25
C VAL A 151 -2.25 11.45 8.70
N MET A 152 -2.38 10.38 9.48
CA MET A 152 -2.02 9.04 9.02
C MET A 152 -2.85 8.59 7.80
N ARG A 153 -4.10 9.02 7.72
CA ARG A 153 -4.96 8.75 6.56
C ARG A 153 -4.51 9.54 5.33
N GLU A 154 -4.21 10.83 5.47
CA GLU A 154 -3.76 11.71 4.38
C GLU A 154 -2.39 11.28 3.84
N ILE A 155 -1.47 10.88 4.73
CA ILE A 155 -0.13 10.41 4.39
C ILE A 155 -0.19 9.04 3.67
N ALA A 156 -1.23 8.23 3.94
CA ALA A 156 -1.44 6.92 3.31
C ALA A 156 -0.17 6.03 3.34
N GLY A 157 0.53 6.06 4.48
CA GLY A 157 1.70 5.24 4.71
C GLY A 157 3.04 5.76 4.14
N ARG A 158 3.09 6.95 3.56
CA ARG A 158 4.32 7.57 3.03
C ARG A 158 5.25 8.14 4.11
N ALA A 159 4.95 7.92 5.37
CA ALA A 159 5.84 8.25 6.49
C ALA A 159 5.60 7.34 7.69
N GLY A 160 6.64 7.08 8.47
CA GLY A 160 6.56 6.29 9.68
C GLY A 160 5.78 7.00 10.78
N GLY A 161 4.96 6.25 11.53
CA GLY A 161 4.12 6.79 12.60
C GLY A 161 4.89 7.52 13.70
N GLU A 162 6.14 7.16 13.95
CA GLU A 162 7.02 7.83 14.93
C GLU A 162 7.36 9.26 14.51
N ILE A 163 7.76 9.45 13.24
CA ILE A 163 8.06 10.77 12.68
C ILE A 163 6.81 11.65 12.68
N VAL A 164 5.68 11.08 12.23
CA VAL A 164 4.39 11.77 12.22
C VAL A 164 3.99 12.19 13.63
N SER A 165 4.08 11.28 14.61
CA SER A 165 3.74 11.55 16.01
C SER A 165 4.60 12.68 16.60
N LYS A 166 5.91 12.69 16.30
CA LYS A 166 6.80 13.75 16.72
C LYS A 166 6.37 15.10 16.16
N ILE A 167 6.13 15.18 14.84
CA ILE A 167 5.72 16.42 14.17
C ILE A 167 4.35 16.90 14.69
N VAL A 168 3.39 15.99 14.90
CA VAL A 168 2.07 16.35 15.45
C VAL A 168 2.22 16.94 16.86
N LYS A 169 3.06 16.35 17.74
CA LYS A 169 3.30 16.88 19.09
C LYS A 169 3.96 18.26 19.02
N GLU A 170 4.96 18.44 18.17
CA GLU A 170 5.62 19.73 17.98
C GLU A 170 4.63 20.83 17.55
N GLU A 171 3.74 20.54 16.59
CA GLU A 171 2.74 21.51 16.12
C GLU A 171 1.63 21.79 17.13
N LEU A 172 1.35 20.86 18.05
CA LEU A 172 0.39 21.05 19.14
C LEU A 172 1.02 21.66 20.39
N GLY A 173 2.33 21.89 20.42
CA GLY A 173 3.05 22.45 21.57
C GLY A 173 3.15 21.48 22.76
N GLN A 174 3.24 20.18 22.52
CA GLN A 174 3.31 19.09 23.51
C GLN A 174 4.70 18.44 23.54
#